data_84c14baee11e72ec9fb247e91282008f
#
_entry.id   84c14baee11e72ec9fb247e91282008f
#
_cell.length_a   1.000
_cell.length_b   1.000
_cell.length_c   1.000
_cell.angle_alpha   90.00
_cell.angle_beta   90.00
_cell.angle_gamma   90.00
#
_symmetry.space_group_name_H-M   'P 1'
#
loop_
_entity.id
_entity.type
_entity.pdbx_description
1 polymer ?
#
loop_
_entity_poly.entity_id
_entity_poly.type
_entity_poly.pdbx_seq_one_letter_code
_entity_poly.pdbx_strand_id
1 'polypeptide(L)'
;MVLAHWRPYRKGGHSFTEKEIRRNNMTIDISKFWLGMNNDWLLQNTDTSYPRYNIVENVDTGNYRIEVAIPGWSKEEIEVVQEKNELLIKGKKEQKLGETERFVHQGLSLKSFERKFIMNTDLKVDFVELKDGLLTIALSRTPNSNRKVL
;
A
#
# COMPACT_ATOMS: atom_id res chain seq x y z
N MET A 1 -7.73 -15.94 4.17
CA MET A 1 -6.78 -14.87 4.52
C MET A 1 -5.37 -15.29 4.16
N VAL A 2 -4.67 -14.49 3.38
CA VAL A 2 -3.32 -14.80 2.91
C VAL A 2 -2.38 -13.74 3.49
N LEU A 3 -1.36 -14.19 4.25
CA LEU A 3 -0.27 -13.34 4.69
C LEU A 3 0.68 -13.06 3.53
N ALA A 4 1.03 -11.80 3.33
CA ALA A 4 1.97 -11.42 2.29
C ALA A 4 3.40 -11.87 2.64
N HIS A 5 4.10 -12.41 1.66
CA HIS A 5 5.49 -12.83 1.83
C HIS A 5 6.44 -11.64 1.73
N TRP A 6 7.32 -11.51 2.68
CA TRP A 6 8.39 -10.53 2.67
C TRP A 6 9.52 -10.98 1.74
N ARG A 7 9.71 -10.24 0.65
CA ARG A 7 10.80 -10.46 -0.31
C ARG A 7 11.47 -9.13 -0.65
N PRO A 8 12.78 -9.14 -0.94
CA PRO A 8 13.44 -7.95 -1.42
C PRO A 8 12.93 -7.57 -2.83
N TYR A 9 12.66 -6.30 -3.01
CA TYR A 9 12.27 -5.72 -4.28
C TYR A 9 13.47 -5.59 -5.21
N ARG A 10 13.42 -6.20 -6.37
CA ARG A 10 14.38 -5.93 -7.45
C ARG A 10 13.83 -4.77 -8.29
N LYS A 11 14.49 -3.63 -8.18
CA LYS A 11 14.19 -2.50 -9.07
C LYS A 11 14.53 -2.90 -10.51
N GLY A 12 13.54 -3.31 -11.25
CA GLY A 12 13.59 -3.30 -12.70
C GLY A 12 13.27 -1.88 -13.15
N GLY A 13 14.30 -1.09 -13.44
CA GLY A 13 14.10 0.27 -13.91
C GLY A 13 13.64 0.28 -15.37
N HIS A 14 12.36 0.50 -15.60
CA HIS A 14 11.89 1.00 -16.88
C HIS A 14 11.31 2.38 -16.63
N SER A 15 11.98 3.40 -17.15
CA SER A 15 11.40 4.74 -17.25
C SER A 15 10.48 4.75 -18.46
N PHE A 16 9.20 5.04 -18.21
CA PHE A 16 8.23 5.18 -19.28
C PHE A 16 8.41 6.51 -20.01
N THR A 17 8.31 6.48 -21.34
CA THR A 17 8.24 7.70 -22.14
C THR A 17 6.80 8.20 -22.18
N GLU A 18 6.62 9.54 -22.25
CA GLU A 18 5.29 10.15 -22.40
C GLU A 18 4.44 9.55 -23.54
N LYS A 19 5.11 8.94 -24.53
CA LYS A 19 4.48 8.32 -25.69
C LYS A 19 3.84 6.98 -25.34
N GLU A 20 4.34 6.29 -24.34
CA GLU A 20 3.80 5.03 -23.85
C GLU A 20 2.57 5.25 -22.97
N ILE A 21 2.54 6.36 -22.25
CA ILE A 21 1.40 6.78 -21.43
C ILE A 21 0.18 7.10 -22.31
N ARG A 22 0.39 7.61 -23.52
CA ARG A 22 -0.70 7.97 -24.44
C ARG A 22 -1.30 6.79 -25.22
N ARG A 23 -0.65 5.64 -25.28
CA ARG A 23 -1.13 4.49 -26.05
C ARG A 23 -2.23 3.69 -25.36
N ASN A 24 -2.29 3.72 -24.06
CA ASN A 24 -3.31 3.02 -23.32
C ASN A 24 -4.35 4.01 -22.79
N ASN A 25 -5.35 4.29 -23.60
CA ASN A 25 -6.56 5.02 -23.20
C ASN A 25 -7.41 4.23 -22.15
N MET A 26 -6.84 3.27 -21.46
CA MET A 26 -7.43 2.68 -20.27
C MET A 26 -7.03 3.54 -19.08
N THR A 27 -7.74 4.63 -18.91
CA THR A 27 -7.78 5.31 -17.62
C THR A 27 -8.40 4.32 -16.64
N ILE A 28 -7.58 3.55 -15.96
CA ILE A 28 -8.09 2.79 -14.83
C ILE A 28 -8.48 3.84 -13.80
N ASP A 29 -9.78 3.95 -13.60
CA ASP A 29 -10.31 4.84 -12.59
C ASP A 29 -9.94 4.28 -11.21
N ILE A 30 -8.77 4.69 -10.72
CA ILE A 30 -8.25 4.31 -9.40
C ILE A 30 -9.29 4.63 -8.32
N SER A 31 -10.10 5.67 -8.53
CA SER A 31 -11.16 6.04 -7.61
C SER A 31 -12.18 4.90 -7.42
N LYS A 32 -12.43 4.09 -8.44
CA LYS A 32 -13.32 2.93 -8.33
C LYS A 32 -12.73 1.79 -7.52
N PHE A 33 -11.42 1.57 -7.62
CA PHE A 33 -10.73 0.54 -6.84
C PHE A 33 -10.59 0.91 -5.37
N TRP A 34 -10.52 2.20 -5.09
CA TRP A 34 -10.18 2.73 -3.78
C TRP A 34 -11.33 3.51 -3.13
N LEU A 35 -12.53 3.33 -3.64
CA LEU A 35 -13.74 4.04 -3.19
C LEU A 35 -14.01 3.85 -1.69
N GLY A 36 -13.83 2.65 -1.16
CA GLY A 36 -14.01 2.38 0.26
C GLY A 36 -13.04 3.17 1.14
N MET A 37 -11.84 3.40 0.65
CA MET A 37 -10.82 4.18 1.35
C MET A 37 -11.15 5.67 1.37
N ASN A 38 -11.66 6.20 0.26
CA ASN A 38 -12.06 7.59 0.16
C ASN A 38 -13.26 7.91 1.07
N ASN A 39 -14.17 6.96 1.20
CA ASN A 39 -15.34 7.13 2.06
C ASN A 39 -14.98 7.16 3.55
N ASP A 40 -14.07 6.28 3.97
CA ASP A 40 -13.58 6.30 5.34
C ASP A 40 -12.83 7.58 5.66
N TRP A 41 -12.10 8.10 4.69
CA TRP A 41 -11.38 9.35 4.83
C TRP A 41 -12.32 10.56 4.97
N LEU A 42 -13.41 10.56 4.23
CA LEU A 42 -14.40 11.64 4.26
C LEU A 42 -15.31 11.58 5.51
N LEU A 43 -15.58 10.39 6.00
CA LEU A 43 -16.56 10.19 7.06
C LEU A 43 -16.00 10.34 8.48
N GLN A 44 -14.71 10.12 8.67
CA GLN A 44 -14.20 10.00 10.02
C GLN A 44 -13.58 11.25 10.60
N ASN A 45 -13.33 12.28 9.80
CA ASN A 45 -12.74 13.54 10.29
C ASN A 45 -11.58 13.36 11.29
N THR A 46 -11.06 12.14 11.36
CA THR A 46 -9.94 11.76 12.19
C THR A 46 -8.68 11.92 11.38
N ASP A 47 -7.56 12.11 12.02
CA ASP A 47 -6.23 12.24 11.42
C ASP A 47 -5.87 11.00 10.61
N THR A 48 -6.52 10.85 9.44
CA THR A 48 -6.35 9.74 8.51
C THR A 48 -5.14 9.90 7.60
N SER A 49 -4.37 10.95 7.82
CA SER A 49 -3.17 11.22 7.04
C SER A 49 -2.02 10.25 7.36
N TYR A 50 -2.08 9.55 8.48
CA TYR A 50 -1.03 8.65 8.91
C TYR A 50 -1.41 7.17 8.77
N PRO A 51 -0.51 6.35 8.26
CA PRO A 51 0.70 6.73 7.54
C PRO A 51 0.40 7.25 6.14
N ARG A 52 1.24 8.17 5.63
CA ARG A 52 1.14 8.66 4.26
C ARG A 52 1.60 7.60 3.27
N TYR A 53 1.00 7.60 2.10
CA TYR A 53 1.26 6.59 1.09
C TYR A 53 1.14 7.16 -0.32
N ASN A 54 1.76 6.46 -1.27
CA ASN A 54 1.59 6.64 -2.70
C ASN A 54 1.03 5.35 -3.30
N ILE A 55 0.26 5.49 -4.36
CA ILE A 55 -0.14 4.38 -5.22
C ILE A 55 0.44 4.66 -6.59
N VAL A 56 1.21 3.72 -7.11
CA VAL A 56 1.87 3.81 -8.41
C VAL A 56 1.34 2.70 -9.30
N GLU A 57 0.94 3.05 -10.50
CA GLU A 57 0.52 2.11 -11.52
C GLU A 57 1.60 1.95 -12.58
N ASN A 58 1.84 0.71 -12.98
CA ASN A 58 2.58 0.42 -14.20
C ASN A 58 1.56 0.29 -15.35
N VAL A 59 1.51 1.29 -16.21
CA VAL A 59 0.50 1.37 -17.27
C VAL A 59 0.64 0.28 -18.34
N ASP A 60 1.84 -0.28 -18.51
CA ASP A 60 2.07 -1.34 -19.48
C ASP A 60 1.56 -2.71 -19.01
N THR A 61 1.79 -3.00 -17.74
CA THR A 61 1.46 -4.32 -17.16
C THR A 61 0.13 -4.32 -16.41
N GLY A 62 -0.37 -3.15 -16.02
CA GLY A 62 -1.52 -3.01 -15.14
C GLY A 62 -1.24 -3.42 -13.69
N ASN A 63 0.03 -3.53 -13.31
CA ASN A 63 0.44 -3.81 -11.95
C ASN A 63 0.49 -2.53 -11.12
N TYR A 64 0.34 -2.68 -9.82
CA TYR A 64 0.36 -1.57 -8.87
C TYR A 64 1.45 -1.73 -7.84
N ARG A 65 1.85 -0.62 -7.26
CA ARG A 65 2.73 -0.57 -6.11
C ARG A 65 2.18 0.43 -5.10
N ILE A 66 2.05 0.01 -3.87
CA ILE A 66 1.71 0.89 -2.75
C ILE A 66 2.99 1.15 -1.97
N GLU A 67 3.30 2.40 -1.75
CA GLU A 67 4.45 2.85 -0.97
C GLU A 67 3.94 3.57 0.28
N VAL A 68 4.24 3.05 1.45
CA VAL A 68 3.79 3.60 2.73
C VAL A 68 4.99 4.11 3.52
N ALA A 69 4.96 5.37 3.89
CA ALA A 69 6.02 5.99 4.68
C ALA A 69 5.84 5.67 6.17
N ILE A 70 6.66 4.76 6.68
CA ILE A 70 6.65 4.31 8.08
C ILE A 70 8.05 4.31 8.69
N PRO A 71 8.72 5.48 8.74
CA PRO A 71 10.02 5.55 9.40
C PRO A 71 9.89 5.19 10.88
N GLY A 72 10.88 4.46 11.41
CA GLY A 72 10.90 4.03 12.80
C GLY A 72 10.11 2.75 13.10
N TRP A 73 9.53 2.12 12.09
CA TRP A 73 8.85 0.84 12.22
C TRP A 73 9.76 -0.31 11.80
N SER A 74 9.69 -1.41 12.55
CA SER A 74 10.34 -2.66 12.19
C SER A 74 9.36 -3.58 11.44
N LYS A 75 9.91 -4.55 10.74
CA LYS A 75 9.15 -5.53 9.98
C LYS A 75 8.21 -6.35 10.86
N GLU A 76 8.63 -6.66 12.07
CA GLU A 76 7.89 -7.45 13.04
C GLU A 76 6.67 -6.71 13.61
N GLU A 77 6.67 -5.39 13.52
CA GLU A 77 5.59 -4.54 14.00
C GLU A 77 4.51 -4.29 12.95
N ILE A 78 4.76 -4.73 11.70
CA ILE A 78 3.88 -4.50 10.55
C ILE A 78 3.29 -5.82 10.07
N GLU A 79 1.99 -5.85 9.93
CA GLU A 79 1.22 -6.94 9.32
C GLU A 79 0.58 -6.45 8.02
N VAL A 80 0.76 -7.21 6.95
CA VAL A 80 0.10 -6.98 5.66
C VAL A 80 -0.71 -8.22 5.31
N VAL A 81 -2.00 -8.06 5.19
CA VAL A 81 -2.95 -9.14 4.94
C VAL A 81 -3.79 -8.82 3.72
N GLN A 82 -3.89 -9.78 2.82
CA GLN A 82 -4.86 -9.73 1.73
C GLN A 82 -5.96 -10.75 1.97
N GLU A 83 -7.19 -10.30 1.94
CA GLU A 83 -8.38 -11.13 2.00
C GLU A 83 -9.35 -10.74 0.88
N LYS A 84 -9.59 -11.65 -0.07
CA LYS A 84 -10.41 -11.39 -1.25
C LYS A 84 -9.95 -10.14 -2.01
N ASN A 85 -10.75 -9.09 -1.98
CA ASN A 85 -10.48 -7.80 -2.61
C ASN A 85 -10.05 -6.72 -1.62
N GLU A 86 -9.73 -7.10 -0.40
CA GLU A 86 -9.25 -6.18 0.64
C GLU A 86 -7.77 -6.41 0.94
N LEU A 87 -7.02 -5.33 0.99
CA LEU A 87 -5.65 -5.29 1.48
C LEU A 87 -5.64 -4.50 2.78
N LEU A 88 -5.16 -5.13 3.84
CA LEU A 88 -5.10 -4.54 5.16
C LEU A 88 -3.65 -4.42 5.60
N ILE A 89 -3.27 -3.22 5.99
CA ILE A 89 -1.95 -2.91 6.55
C ILE A 89 -2.16 -2.47 7.98
N LYS A 90 -1.59 -3.21 8.92
CA LYS A 90 -1.63 -2.89 10.34
C LYS A 90 -0.24 -2.64 10.88
N GLY A 91 -0.09 -1.60 11.66
CA GLY A 91 1.07 -1.38 12.49
C GLY A 91 0.67 -1.37 13.95
N LYS A 92 1.34 -2.18 14.76
CA LYS A 92 1.13 -2.19 16.20
C LYS A 92 2.44 -1.85 16.88
N LYS A 93 2.42 -0.75 17.61
CA LYS A 93 3.58 -0.26 18.35
C LYS A 93 3.18 0.28 19.71
N GLU A 94 3.93 -0.10 20.70
CA GLU A 94 3.88 0.52 22.01
C GLU A 94 5.08 1.44 22.16
N GLN A 95 4.82 2.72 22.27
CA GLN A 95 5.86 3.70 22.53
C GLN A 95 6.11 3.75 24.04
N LYS A 96 7.25 3.24 24.46
CA LYS A 96 7.67 3.24 25.87
C LYS A 96 8.77 4.28 26.08
N LEU A 97 8.49 5.26 26.92
CA LEU A 97 9.52 6.11 27.49
C LEU A 97 10.06 5.49 28.79
N GLY A 98 11.31 5.78 29.12
CA GLY A 98 11.84 5.44 30.43
C GLY A 98 11.06 6.14 31.55
N GLU A 99 11.12 5.59 32.77
CA GLU A 99 10.36 6.10 33.92
C GLU A 99 10.65 7.58 34.25
N THR A 100 11.84 8.06 33.89
CA THR A 100 12.28 9.45 34.11
C THR A 100 12.23 10.32 32.87
N GLU A 101 11.70 9.79 31.76
CA GLU A 101 11.65 10.47 30.46
C GLU A 101 10.26 11.04 30.18
N ARG A 102 10.25 12.19 29.53
CA ARG A 102 9.02 12.80 28.99
C ARG A 102 9.30 13.43 27.65
N PHE A 103 8.31 13.48 26.78
CA PHE A 103 8.43 14.28 25.57
C PHE A 103 8.42 15.76 25.90
N VAL A 104 9.41 16.49 25.47
CA VAL A 104 9.38 17.95 25.40
C VAL A 104 8.66 18.39 24.13
N HIS A 105 8.88 17.65 23.03
CA HIS A 105 8.18 17.80 21.76
C HIS A 105 7.99 16.41 21.14
N GLN A 106 6.80 16.13 20.66
CA GLN A 106 6.48 14.89 19.98
C GLN A 106 5.96 15.19 18.56
N GLY A 107 6.89 15.24 17.60
CA GLY A 107 6.58 15.47 16.19
C GLY A 107 6.41 14.19 15.38
N LEU A 108 6.90 13.04 15.90
CA LEU A 108 6.77 11.75 15.26
C LEU A 108 5.56 11.00 15.82
N SER A 109 4.63 10.66 14.95
CA SER A 109 3.50 9.82 15.32
C SER A 109 3.86 8.37 15.08
N LEU A 110 4.29 7.68 16.14
CA LEU A 110 4.52 6.23 16.15
C LEU A 110 3.33 5.50 16.78
N LYS A 111 2.13 5.92 16.41
CA LYS A 111 0.88 5.31 16.89
C LYS A 111 0.54 4.10 16.05
N SER A 112 -0.07 3.11 16.69
CA SER A 112 -0.67 1.99 15.96
C SER A 112 -1.66 2.51 14.92
N PHE A 113 -1.67 1.89 13.76
CA PHE A 113 -2.51 2.27 12.65
C PHE A 113 -3.11 1.06 11.94
N GLU A 114 -4.16 1.33 11.21
CA GLU A 114 -4.78 0.38 10.30
C GLU A 114 -5.15 1.10 9.01
N ARG A 115 -4.70 0.54 7.88
CA ARG A 115 -5.04 1.02 6.54
C ARG A 115 -5.68 -0.11 5.75
N LYS A 116 -6.85 0.15 5.22
CA LYS A 116 -7.57 -0.78 4.36
C LYS A 116 -7.65 -0.21 2.95
N PHE A 117 -7.30 -1.06 1.98
CA PHE A 117 -7.42 -0.76 0.57
C PHE A 117 -8.36 -1.78 -0.07
N ILE A 118 -9.34 -1.29 -0.83
CA ILE A 118 -10.20 -2.15 -1.63
C ILE A 118 -9.58 -2.26 -3.02
N MET A 119 -9.35 -3.49 -3.44
CA MET A 119 -8.69 -3.81 -4.70
C MET A 119 -9.63 -4.54 -5.64
N ASN A 120 -9.27 -4.56 -6.91
CA ASN A 120 -9.91 -5.46 -7.84
C ASN A 120 -9.55 -6.92 -7.51
N THR A 121 -10.47 -7.84 -7.73
CA THR A 121 -10.30 -9.27 -7.43
C THR A 121 -9.20 -9.95 -8.23
N ASP A 122 -8.77 -9.35 -9.34
CA ASP A 122 -7.67 -9.84 -10.16
C ASP A 122 -6.28 -9.38 -9.67
N LEU A 123 -6.23 -8.48 -8.70
CA LEU A 123 -4.99 -8.03 -8.08
C LEU A 123 -4.62 -8.91 -6.89
N LYS A 124 -3.35 -9.30 -6.82
CA LYS A 124 -2.78 -10.06 -5.71
C LYS A 124 -1.46 -9.44 -5.26
N VAL A 125 -1.20 -9.55 -3.98
CA VAL A 125 0.10 -9.18 -3.42
C VAL A 125 1.16 -10.12 -3.95
N ASP A 126 2.14 -9.56 -4.63
CA ASP A 126 3.28 -10.27 -5.18
C ASP A 126 4.43 -10.34 -4.16
N PHE A 127 4.78 -9.20 -3.58
CA PHE A 127 5.77 -9.14 -2.50
C PHE A 127 5.56 -7.91 -1.63
N VAL A 128 6.16 -7.97 -0.44
CA VAL A 128 6.20 -6.88 0.53
C VAL A 128 7.64 -6.66 0.96
N GLU A 129 8.10 -5.43 0.97
CA GLU A 129 9.42 -5.04 1.43
C GLU A 129 9.33 -3.82 2.35
N LEU A 130 10.04 -3.86 3.45
CA LEU A 130 10.30 -2.68 4.28
C LEU A 130 11.78 -2.35 4.22
N LYS A 131 12.10 -1.20 3.63
CA LYS A 131 13.45 -0.71 3.46
C LYS A 131 13.52 0.79 3.66
N ASP A 132 14.49 1.23 4.44
CA ASP A 132 14.74 2.65 4.68
C ASP A 132 13.49 3.45 5.13
N GLY A 133 12.63 2.81 5.91
CA GLY A 133 11.38 3.42 6.39
C GLY A 133 10.26 3.47 5.37
N LEU A 134 10.43 2.86 4.20
CA LEU A 134 9.42 2.76 3.17
C LEU A 134 8.92 1.32 3.05
N LEU A 135 7.65 1.12 3.31
CA LEU A 135 6.96 -0.15 3.06
C LEU A 135 6.48 -0.16 1.62
N THR A 136 6.97 -1.10 0.84
CA THR A 136 6.58 -1.28 -0.55
C THR A 136 5.78 -2.56 -0.69
N ILE A 137 4.57 -2.45 -1.22
CA ILE A 137 3.68 -3.57 -1.51
C ILE A 137 3.46 -3.61 -3.00
N ALA A 138 3.96 -4.64 -3.65
CA ALA A 138 3.74 -4.85 -5.08
C ALA A 138 2.52 -5.73 -5.30
N LEU A 139 1.66 -5.28 -6.19
CA LEU A 139 0.43 -5.96 -6.58
C LEU A 139 0.51 -6.31 -8.07
N SER A 140 0.37 -7.57 -8.38
CA SER A 140 0.33 -8.04 -9.76
C SER A 140 -1.08 -8.47 -10.14
N ARG A 141 -1.40 -8.26 -11.41
CA ARG A 141 -2.66 -8.70 -11.98
C ARG A 141 -2.55 -10.16 -12.37
N THR A 142 -3.45 -10.99 -11.83
CA THR A 142 -3.56 -12.37 -12.28
C THR A 142 -4.25 -12.41 -13.65
N PRO A 143 -3.73 -13.20 -14.61
CA PRO A 143 -4.40 -13.42 -15.86
C PRO A 143 -5.79 -13.99 -15.58
N ASN A 144 -6.82 -13.29 -16.01
CA ASN A 144 -8.18 -13.76 -15.87
C ASN A 144 -8.36 -14.91 -16.86
N SER A 145 -8.37 -16.14 -16.36
CA SER A 145 -8.58 -17.34 -17.17
C SER A 145 -9.96 -17.39 -17.86
N ASN A 146 -10.83 -16.44 -17.53
CA ASN A 146 -12.19 -16.35 -18.04
C ASN A 146 -12.43 -15.22 -19.06
N ARG A 147 -11.42 -14.47 -19.48
CA ARG A 147 -11.57 -13.61 -20.65
C ARG A 147 -11.52 -14.47 -21.90
N LYS A 148 -12.66 -14.99 -22.30
CA LYS A 148 -12.85 -15.35 -23.69
C LYS A 148 -12.71 -14.07 -24.51
N VAL A 149 -11.61 -13.96 -25.22
CA VAL A 149 -11.46 -12.97 -26.27
C VAL A 149 -12.39 -13.46 -27.38
N LEU A 150 -13.50 -12.78 -27.49
CA LEU A 150 -14.34 -12.92 -28.68
C LEU A 150 -13.70 -12.15 -29.82
#